data_8e01aaae07ee336afc9d005e035fa916
#
_entry.id   8e01aaae07ee336afc9d005e035fa916
#
_cell.length_a   1.000
_cell.length_b   1.000
_cell.length_c   1.000
_cell.angle_alpha   90.00
_cell.angle_beta   90.00
_cell.angle_gamma   90.00
#
_symmetry.space_group_name_H-M   'P 1'
#
loop_
_entity.id
_entity.type
_entity.pdbx_description
1 polymer ?
#
loop_
_entity_poly.entity_id
_entity_poly.type
_entity_poly.pdbx_seq_one_letter_code
_entity_poly.pdbx_strand_id
1 'polypeptide(L)'
;LKLPDAISTTHLALAFLFLSLVTVLTAVTSPTRATGVLLTEQQLSRLSVVKKLGILSAILIFSQSVLGAVVRHTGTGLVCPDVPLCFGEWIPPLGTMPVVIHFSHRLLGIIVLISLLVLAYKSTKTIEDSTIRTLAFTAVGLGISQVILGFLSVYSLLAIIPVSLHTLIAALLLSSTVYLSTLSWQEEIED
;
A
#
# COMPACT_ATOMS: atom_id res chain seq x y z
N LEU A 1 -12.59 10.12 27.45
CA LEU A 1 -11.46 10.95 26.99
C LEU A 1 -11.28 10.69 25.50
N LYS A 2 -11.61 11.66 24.63
CA LYS A 2 -11.25 11.59 23.21
C LYS A 2 -9.77 11.99 23.09
N LEU A 3 -8.95 11.09 22.54
CA LEU A 3 -7.58 11.44 22.15
C LEU A 3 -7.61 12.45 21.01
N PRO A 4 -6.69 13.44 20.99
CA PRO A 4 -6.55 14.34 19.86
C PRO A 4 -6.28 13.55 18.56
N ASP A 5 -6.88 13.99 17.45
CA ASP A 5 -6.77 13.34 16.12
C ASP A 5 -5.31 13.15 15.68
N ALA A 6 -4.45 14.13 15.99
CA ALA A 6 -3.02 14.04 15.70
C ALA A 6 -2.33 12.89 16.45
N ILE A 7 -2.67 12.64 17.71
CA ILE A 7 -2.09 11.53 18.50
C ILE A 7 -2.49 10.20 17.91
N SER A 8 -3.78 10.01 17.59
CA SER A 8 -4.28 8.76 17.00
C SER A 8 -3.68 8.49 15.62
N THR A 9 -3.54 9.52 14.78
CA THR A 9 -2.89 9.42 13.46
C THR A 9 -1.41 9.08 13.60
N THR A 10 -0.69 9.74 14.51
CA THR A 10 0.73 9.47 14.77
C THR A 10 0.94 8.05 15.29
N HIS A 11 0.06 7.55 16.16
CA HIS A 11 0.13 6.18 16.66
C HIS A 11 0.04 5.16 15.51
N LEU A 12 -0.90 5.34 14.57
CA LEU A 12 -1.00 4.47 13.40
C LEU A 12 0.25 4.56 12.52
N ALA A 13 0.76 5.76 12.28
CA ALA A 13 1.97 5.96 11.48
C ALA A 13 3.19 5.23 12.11
N LEU A 14 3.38 5.37 13.41
CA LEU A 14 4.46 4.68 14.14
C LEU A 14 4.27 3.16 14.13
N ALA A 15 3.04 2.65 14.28
CA ALA A 15 2.75 1.22 14.20
C ALA A 15 3.09 0.65 12.81
N PHE A 16 2.77 1.36 11.74
CA PHE A 16 3.09 0.94 10.37
C PHE A 16 4.58 1.04 10.05
N LEU A 17 5.30 2.03 10.58
CA LEU A 17 6.76 2.10 10.50
C LEU A 17 7.41 0.92 11.24
N PHE A 18 6.96 0.63 12.44
CA PHE A 18 7.44 -0.52 13.21
C PHE A 18 7.17 -1.83 12.49
N LEU A 19 5.96 -2.02 11.95
CA LEU A 19 5.61 -3.18 11.14
C LEU A 19 6.54 -3.32 9.92
N SER A 20 6.82 -2.22 9.22
CA SER A 20 7.76 -2.21 8.09
C SER A 20 9.16 -2.62 8.51
N LEU A 21 9.67 -2.11 9.64
CA LEU A 21 10.97 -2.49 10.19
C LEU A 21 11.05 -3.98 10.52
N VAL A 22 10.02 -4.50 11.22
CA VAL A 22 9.95 -5.94 11.56
C VAL A 22 9.88 -6.78 10.28
N THR A 23 9.16 -6.33 9.25
CA THR A 23 9.09 -7.01 7.95
C THR A 23 10.46 -7.07 7.27
N VAL A 24 11.21 -5.95 7.26
CA VAL A 24 12.60 -5.92 6.74
C VAL A 24 13.48 -6.88 7.52
N LEU A 25 13.44 -6.82 8.86
CA LEU A 25 14.23 -7.73 9.71
C LEU A 25 13.90 -9.20 9.43
N THR A 26 12.61 -9.53 9.30
CA THR A 26 12.17 -10.88 8.95
C THR A 26 12.72 -11.32 7.60
N ALA A 27 12.69 -10.43 6.60
CA ALA A 27 13.23 -10.74 5.27
C ALA A 27 14.73 -10.99 5.31
N VAL A 28 15.52 -10.11 5.95
CA VAL A 28 16.98 -10.20 5.95
C VAL A 28 17.52 -11.29 6.86
N THR A 29 16.76 -11.73 7.88
CA THR A 29 17.14 -12.83 8.76
C THR A 29 16.59 -14.19 8.32
N SER A 30 15.73 -14.21 7.32
CA SER A 30 15.25 -15.47 6.71
C SER A 30 16.41 -16.16 6.00
N PRO A 31 16.50 -17.52 6.07
CA PRO A 31 17.54 -18.24 5.35
C PRO A 31 17.55 -17.83 3.88
N THR A 32 18.69 -17.37 3.41
CA THR A 32 18.86 -16.88 2.04
C THR A 32 18.47 -17.97 1.07
N ARG A 33 17.68 -17.65 0.10
CA ARG A 33 17.40 -18.51 -1.05
C ARG A 33 18.55 -18.36 -2.03
N ALA A 34 19.73 -18.82 -1.62
CA ALA A 34 20.85 -18.92 -2.56
C ALA A 34 20.42 -19.87 -3.70
N THR A 35 19.90 -19.31 -4.77
CA THR A 35 19.51 -20.09 -5.95
C THR A 35 20.74 -20.62 -6.67
N GLY A 36 21.95 -20.14 -6.33
CA GLY A 36 23.19 -20.52 -6.98
C GLY A 36 23.22 -20.20 -8.48
N VAL A 37 22.27 -19.44 -8.96
CA VAL A 37 22.13 -19.02 -10.37
C VAL A 37 22.68 -17.61 -10.48
N LEU A 38 23.81 -17.46 -11.18
CA LEU A 38 24.35 -16.15 -11.54
C LEU A 38 23.37 -15.43 -12.46
N LEU A 39 22.92 -14.25 -12.04
CA LEU A 39 22.03 -13.42 -12.84
C LEU A 39 22.81 -12.70 -13.95
N THR A 40 22.23 -12.60 -15.12
CA THR A 40 22.78 -11.78 -16.19
C THR A 40 22.63 -10.30 -15.87
N GLU A 41 23.50 -9.45 -16.42
CA GLU A 41 23.41 -7.99 -16.30
C GLU A 41 22.00 -7.44 -16.63
N GLN A 42 21.34 -8.07 -17.61
CA GLN A 42 19.98 -7.68 -18.00
C GLN A 42 18.94 -8.06 -16.91
N GLN A 43 19.11 -9.20 -16.26
CA GLN A 43 18.25 -9.62 -15.15
C GLN A 43 18.44 -8.73 -13.93
N LEU A 44 19.69 -8.40 -13.59
CA LEU A 44 20.02 -7.45 -12.52
C LEU A 44 19.41 -6.07 -12.77
N SER A 45 19.54 -5.54 -13.98
CA SER A 45 18.92 -4.26 -14.34
C SER A 45 17.40 -4.27 -14.18
N ARG A 46 16.73 -5.36 -14.57
CA ARG A 46 15.28 -5.52 -14.40
C ARG A 46 14.89 -5.65 -12.93
N LEU A 47 15.66 -6.38 -12.15
CA LEU A 47 15.46 -6.55 -10.70
C LEU A 47 15.56 -5.20 -9.97
N SER A 48 16.55 -4.39 -10.32
CA SER A 48 16.69 -3.02 -9.80
C SER A 48 15.45 -2.15 -10.07
N VAL A 49 14.79 -2.33 -11.23
CA VAL A 49 13.52 -1.65 -11.52
C VAL A 49 12.40 -2.14 -10.58
N VAL A 50 12.26 -3.45 -10.38
CA VAL A 50 11.25 -4.03 -9.48
C VAL A 50 11.48 -3.55 -8.05
N LYS A 51 12.71 -3.55 -7.56
CA LYS A 51 13.10 -3.02 -6.25
C LYS A 51 12.66 -1.55 -6.08
N LYS A 52 13.02 -0.68 -7.03
CA LYS A 52 12.66 0.76 -7.00
C LYS A 52 11.15 0.97 -7.00
N LEU A 53 10.42 0.23 -7.85
CA LEU A 53 8.96 0.29 -7.89
C LEU A 53 8.33 -0.24 -6.60
N GLY A 54 8.88 -1.30 -6.02
CA GLY A 54 8.43 -1.82 -4.73
C GLY A 54 8.60 -0.80 -3.60
N ILE A 55 9.77 -0.16 -3.51
CA ILE A 55 10.02 0.91 -2.53
C ILE A 55 9.05 2.08 -2.74
N LEU A 56 8.87 2.54 -3.98
CA LEU A 56 7.93 3.60 -4.30
C LEU A 56 6.50 3.23 -3.89
N SER A 57 6.05 2.00 -4.23
CA SER A 57 4.73 1.52 -3.85
C SER A 57 4.57 1.45 -2.33
N ALA A 58 5.58 0.99 -1.59
CA ALA A 58 5.54 0.95 -0.13
C ALA A 58 5.40 2.36 0.49
N ILE A 59 6.13 3.35 -0.05
CA ILE A 59 6.02 4.76 0.38
C ILE A 59 4.61 5.29 0.10
N LEU A 60 4.06 5.01 -1.08
CA LEU A 60 2.71 5.42 -1.46
C LEU A 60 1.64 4.77 -0.56
N ILE A 61 1.77 3.47 -0.26
CA ILE A 61 0.86 2.73 0.63
C ILE A 61 0.93 3.30 2.06
N PHE A 62 2.14 3.56 2.56
CA PHE A 62 2.32 4.19 3.87
C PHE A 62 1.65 5.57 3.93
N SER A 63 1.91 6.43 2.95
CA SER A 63 1.29 7.76 2.85
C SER A 63 -0.23 7.69 2.76
N GLN A 64 -0.76 6.74 1.98
CA GLN A 64 -2.19 6.46 1.85
C GLN A 64 -2.81 6.03 3.19
N SER A 65 -2.08 5.20 3.95
CA SER A 65 -2.54 4.72 5.25
C SER A 65 -2.60 5.85 6.28
N VAL A 66 -1.59 6.73 6.29
CA VAL A 66 -1.58 7.93 7.15
C VAL A 66 -2.71 8.88 6.76
N LEU A 67 -2.91 9.13 5.47
CA LEU A 67 -4.02 9.97 4.99
C LEU A 67 -5.38 9.33 5.34
N GLY A 68 -5.51 8.01 5.27
CA GLY A 68 -6.70 7.28 5.72
C GLY A 68 -6.97 7.43 7.21
N ALA A 69 -5.92 7.47 8.04
CA ALA A 69 -6.06 7.77 9.47
C ALA A 69 -6.54 9.22 9.69
N VAL A 70 -6.04 10.18 8.90
CA VAL A 70 -6.55 11.56 8.94
C VAL A 70 -8.04 11.59 8.59
N VAL A 71 -8.46 10.96 7.48
CA VAL A 71 -9.89 10.83 7.09
C VAL A 71 -10.73 10.30 8.24
N ARG A 72 -10.27 9.24 8.92
CA ARG A 72 -10.99 8.60 10.03
C ARG A 72 -11.10 9.51 11.25
N HIS A 73 -9.99 10.08 11.69
CA HIS A 73 -9.92 10.81 12.96
C HIS A 73 -10.51 12.22 12.85
N THR A 74 -10.46 12.86 11.68
CA THR A 74 -11.15 14.14 11.43
C THR A 74 -12.64 13.99 11.14
N GLY A 75 -13.16 12.75 11.08
CA GLY A 75 -14.57 12.50 10.80
C GLY A 75 -15.00 12.79 9.36
N THR A 76 -14.03 12.87 8.43
CA THR A 76 -14.31 13.24 7.02
C THR A 76 -14.70 12.04 6.13
N GLY A 77 -14.80 10.84 6.70
CA GLY A 77 -15.01 9.60 5.94
C GLY A 77 -16.34 9.49 5.19
N LEU A 78 -17.35 10.30 5.52
CA LEU A 78 -18.65 10.33 4.84
C LEU A 78 -18.91 11.64 4.08
N VAL A 79 -17.91 12.51 3.94
CA VAL A 79 -18.08 13.80 3.25
C VAL A 79 -18.37 13.61 1.76
N CYS A 80 -17.81 12.59 1.12
CA CYS A 80 -18.18 12.18 -0.24
C CYS A 80 -19.09 10.93 -0.17
N PRO A 81 -20.42 11.07 -0.16
CA PRO A 81 -21.32 9.93 0.05
C PRO A 81 -21.39 8.98 -1.13
N ASP A 82 -21.13 9.51 -2.34
CA ASP A 82 -21.21 8.73 -3.57
C ASP A 82 -19.90 8.00 -3.84
N VAL A 83 -19.98 6.86 -4.54
CA VAL A 83 -18.81 6.06 -4.93
C VAL A 83 -19.03 5.56 -6.36
N PRO A 84 -18.09 5.77 -7.28
CA PRO A 84 -16.73 6.33 -7.12
C PRO A 84 -16.67 7.86 -7.14
N LEU A 85 -17.77 8.54 -7.42
CA LEU A 85 -17.89 10.00 -7.53
C LEU A 85 -17.86 10.67 -6.13
N CYS A 86 -17.85 12.00 -6.12
CA CYS A 86 -18.05 12.79 -4.92
C CYS A 86 -18.99 13.95 -5.30
N PHE A 87 -20.19 13.97 -4.72
CA PHE A 87 -21.28 14.88 -5.11
C PHE A 87 -21.69 14.76 -6.59
N GLY A 88 -21.67 13.55 -7.14
CA GLY A 88 -21.97 13.28 -8.53
C GLY A 88 -20.89 13.66 -9.54
N GLU A 89 -19.74 14.18 -9.08
CA GLU A 89 -18.65 14.65 -9.92
C GLU A 89 -17.38 13.80 -9.74
N TRP A 90 -16.58 13.69 -10.82
CA TRP A 90 -15.25 13.06 -10.78
C TRP A 90 -14.23 13.90 -10.00
N ILE A 91 -14.35 15.24 -10.11
CA ILE A 91 -13.53 16.20 -9.37
C ILE A 91 -14.52 17.13 -8.65
N PRO A 92 -14.72 16.94 -7.34
CA PRO A 92 -15.67 17.76 -6.58
C PRO A 92 -15.15 19.18 -6.38
N PRO A 93 -16.03 20.14 -6.05
CA PRO A 93 -15.61 21.48 -5.68
C PRO A 93 -14.77 21.44 -4.39
N LEU A 94 -13.48 21.73 -4.51
CA LEU A 94 -12.49 21.64 -3.41
C LEU A 94 -12.56 22.88 -2.48
N GLY A 95 -13.76 23.37 -2.19
CA GLY A 95 -13.95 24.58 -1.39
C GLY A 95 -13.81 24.40 0.12
N THR A 96 -13.77 23.16 0.62
CA THR A 96 -13.67 22.88 2.06
C THR A 96 -12.62 21.81 2.34
N MET A 97 -11.89 21.95 3.47
CA MET A 97 -10.86 20.98 3.89
C MET A 97 -11.38 19.54 4.01
N PRO A 98 -12.56 19.25 4.56
CA PRO A 98 -13.10 17.90 4.61
C PRO A 98 -13.20 17.23 3.24
N VAL A 99 -13.66 17.96 2.22
CA VAL A 99 -13.75 17.45 0.84
C VAL A 99 -12.35 17.19 0.28
N VAL A 100 -11.42 18.13 0.46
CA VAL A 100 -10.01 17.97 0.03
C VAL A 100 -9.38 16.72 0.64
N ILE A 101 -9.52 16.51 1.94
CA ILE A 101 -8.94 15.35 2.66
C ILE A 101 -9.52 14.05 2.10
N HIS A 102 -10.84 13.91 2.01
CA HIS A 102 -11.46 12.67 1.55
C HIS A 102 -11.17 12.40 0.06
N PHE A 103 -11.24 13.43 -0.78
CA PHE A 103 -10.96 13.31 -2.21
C PHE A 103 -9.48 12.95 -2.46
N SER A 104 -8.54 13.60 -1.75
CA SER A 104 -7.11 13.28 -1.85
C SER A 104 -6.82 11.83 -1.45
N HIS A 105 -7.51 11.30 -0.42
CA HIS A 105 -7.39 9.90 -0.02
C HIS A 105 -7.86 8.96 -1.16
N ARG A 106 -8.97 9.25 -1.82
CA ARG A 106 -9.44 8.46 -2.97
C ARG A 106 -8.46 8.52 -4.15
N LEU A 107 -7.99 9.71 -4.49
CA LEU A 107 -7.04 9.91 -5.59
C LEU A 107 -5.72 9.17 -5.34
N LEU A 108 -5.17 9.30 -4.14
CA LEU A 108 -3.93 8.60 -3.77
C LEU A 108 -4.13 7.07 -3.79
N GLY A 109 -5.31 6.58 -3.41
CA GLY A 109 -5.67 5.15 -3.51
C GLY A 109 -5.62 4.63 -4.94
N ILE A 110 -6.08 5.42 -5.92
CA ILE A 110 -5.98 5.10 -7.35
C ILE A 110 -4.50 5.05 -7.78
N ILE A 111 -3.69 6.02 -7.36
CA ILE A 111 -2.25 6.07 -7.66
C ILE A 111 -1.54 4.84 -7.07
N VAL A 112 -1.87 4.44 -5.84
CA VAL A 112 -1.36 3.20 -5.22
C VAL A 112 -1.71 2.00 -6.09
N LEU A 113 -2.97 1.84 -6.48
CA LEU A 113 -3.38 0.69 -7.30
C LEU A 113 -2.64 0.65 -8.65
N ILE A 114 -2.48 1.78 -9.32
CA ILE A 114 -1.69 1.88 -10.56
C ILE A 114 -0.24 1.47 -10.30
N SER A 115 0.38 1.93 -9.22
CA SER A 115 1.77 1.57 -8.89
C SER A 115 1.94 0.06 -8.67
N LEU A 116 0.97 -0.60 -8.03
CA LEU A 116 0.97 -2.05 -7.83
C LEU A 116 0.80 -2.82 -9.14
N LEU A 117 -0.08 -2.36 -10.02
CA LEU A 117 -0.26 -2.96 -11.36
C LEU A 117 1.02 -2.87 -12.19
N VAL A 118 1.69 -1.71 -12.15
CA VAL A 118 2.99 -1.53 -12.82
C VAL A 118 4.06 -2.43 -12.21
N LEU A 119 4.12 -2.53 -10.88
CA LEU A 119 5.03 -3.42 -10.17
C LEU A 119 4.80 -4.88 -10.58
N ALA A 120 3.57 -5.36 -10.56
CA ALA A 120 3.22 -6.72 -10.97
C ALA A 120 3.57 -6.97 -12.45
N TYR A 121 3.27 -6.04 -13.35
CA TYR A 121 3.66 -6.16 -14.76
C TYR A 121 5.18 -6.26 -14.94
N LYS A 122 5.96 -5.43 -14.24
CA LYS A 122 7.42 -5.47 -14.33
C LYS A 122 7.99 -6.75 -13.73
N SER A 123 7.42 -7.27 -12.64
CA SER A 123 7.86 -8.53 -12.03
C SER A 123 7.72 -9.72 -12.98
N THR A 124 6.72 -9.74 -13.87
CA THR A 124 6.56 -10.82 -14.88
C THR A 124 7.65 -10.83 -15.95
N LYS A 125 8.39 -9.73 -16.12
CA LYS A 125 9.43 -9.56 -17.14
C LYS A 125 10.85 -9.69 -16.58
N THR A 126 10.98 -9.88 -15.27
CA THR A 126 12.25 -9.67 -14.58
C THR A 126 13.01 -10.97 -14.32
N ILE A 127 12.39 -11.95 -13.68
CA ILE A 127 13.06 -13.18 -13.24
C ILE A 127 12.04 -14.31 -13.25
N GLU A 128 12.55 -15.55 -13.39
CA GLU A 128 11.75 -16.76 -13.15
C GLU A 128 11.45 -17.00 -11.66
N ASP A 129 11.89 -16.12 -10.74
CA ASP A 129 11.57 -16.26 -9.33
C ASP A 129 10.05 -16.10 -9.10
N SER A 130 9.45 -17.24 -8.82
CA SER A 130 8.01 -17.36 -8.57
C SER A 130 7.58 -16.57 -7.34
N THR A 131 8.49 -16.30 -6.37
CA THR A 131 8.16 -15.65 -5.11
C THR A 131 7.94 -14.15 -5.30
N ILE A 132 8.88 -13.45 -5.95
CA ILE A 132 8.75 -12.01 -6.24
C ILE A 132 7.50 -11.76 -7.06
N ARG A 133 7.26 -12.59 -8.08
CA ARG A 133 6.06 -12.51 -8.90
C ARG A 133 4.77 -12.77 -8.08
N THR A 134 4.74 -13.81 -7.26
CA THR A 134 3.59 -14.13 -6.40
C THR A 134 3.29 -13.00 -5.43
N LEU A 135 4.31 -12.44 -4.77
CA LEU A 135 4.16 -11.29 -3.87
C LEU A 135 3.61 -10.06 -4.59
N ALA A 136 4.08 -9.78 -5.81
CA ALA A 136 3.58 -8.65 -6.59
C ALA A 136 2.09 -8.82 -6.97
N PHE A 137 1.66 -10.01 -7.37
CA PHE A 137 0.24 -10.29 -7.65
C PHE A 137 -0.61 -10.32 -6.37
N THR A 138 -0.08 -10.82 -5.26
CA THR A 138 -0.73 -10.73 -3.94
C THR A 138 -0.95 -9.28 -3.55
N ALA A 139 0.02 -8.40 -3.75
CA ALA A 139 -0.12 -6.97 -3.50
C ALA A 139 -1.23 -6.33 -4.37
N VAL A 140 -1.35 -6.71 -5.64
CA VAL A 140 -2.48 -6.26 -6.50
C VAL A 140 -3.81 -6.75 -5.94
N GLY A 141 -3.94 -8.01 -5.55
CA GLY A 141 -5.16 -8.58 -4.97
C GLY A 141 -5.57 -7.87 -3.67
N LEU A 142 -4.59 -7.60 -2.79
CA LEU A 142 -4.80 -6.80 -1.58
C LEU A 142 -5.18 -5.36 -1.91
N GLY A 143 -4.57 -4.74 -2.92
CA GLY A 143 -4.90 -3.39 -3.39
C GLY A 143 -6.34 -3.28 -3.91
N ILE A 144 -6.80 -4.26 -4.69
CA ILE A 144 -8.20 -4.34 -5.13
C ILE A 144 -9.13 -4.50 -3.93
N SER A 145 -8.78 -5.38 -2.98
CA SER A 145 -9.56 -5.56 -1.74
C SER A 145 -9.66 -4.26 -0.93
N GLN A 146 -8.60 -3.43 -0.92
CA GLN A 146 -8.61 -2.10 -0.30
C GLN A 146 -9.68 -1.19 -0.92
N VAL A 147 -9.76 -1.13 -2.25
CA VAL A 147 -10.76 -0.31 -2.94
C VAL A 147 -12.18 -0.79 -2.58
N ILE A 148 -12.41 -2.09 -2.64
CA ILE A 148 -13.72 -2.69 -2.29
C ILE A 148 -14.09 -2.37 -0.84
N LEU A 149 -13.17 -2.59 0.10
CA LEU A 149 -13.42 -2.32 1.53
C LEU A 149 -13.59 -0.82 1.81
N GLY A 150 -12.90 0.06 1.07
CA GLY A 150 -13.10 1.51 1.13
C GLY A 150 -14.53 1.88 0.72
N PHE A 151 -15.05 1.31 -0.37
CA PHE A 151 -16.42 1.51 -0.81
C PHE A 151 -17.43 0.96 0.19
N LEU A 152 -17.21 -0.26 0.69
CA LEU A 152 -18.06 -0.87 1.71
C LEU A 152 -18.07 -0.03 3.01
N SER A 153 -16.95 0.60 3.38
CA SER A 153 -16.88 1.49 4.53
C SER A 153 -17.80 2.70 4.38
N VAL A 154 -17.87 3.30 3.19
CA VAL A 154 -18.78 4.42 2.92
C VAL A 154 -20.23 3.93 2.91
N TYR A 155 -20.56 2.88 2.17
CA TYR A 155 -21.93 2.35 2.08
C TYR A 155 -22.48 1.84 3.42
N SER A 156 -21.62 1.30 4.28
CA SER A 156 -22.02 0.84 5.61
C SER A 156 -22.04 1.95 6.67
N LEU A 157 -21.91 3.22 6.27
CA LEU A 157 -21.81 4.37 7.17
C LEU A 157 -20.72 4.19 8.24
N LEU A 158 -19.56 3.70 7.81
CA LEU A 158 -18.36 3.44 8.63
C LEU A 158 -18.57 2.35 9.68
N ALA A 159 -19.30 1.30 9.36
CA ALA A 159 -19.45 0.14 10.24
C ALA A 159 -18.06 -0.42 10.64
N ILE A 160 -17.97 -0.93 11.86
CA ILE A 160 -16.69 -1.36 12.47
C ILE A 160 -16.00 -2.44 11.62
N ILE A 161 -16.74 -3.43 11.11
CA ILE A 161 -16.16 -4.56 10.39
C ILE A 161 -15.43 -4.12 9.10
N PRO A 162 -16.07 -3.44 8.12
CA PRO A 162 -15.37 -3.04 6.88
C PRO A 162 -14.21 -2.08 7.17
N VAL A 163 -14.33 -1.16 8.11
CA VAL A 163 -13.26 -0.22 8.49
C VAL A 163 -12.07 -0.95 9.12
N SER A 164 -12.31 -1.92 10.00
CA SER A 164 -11.25 -2.71 10.64
C SER A 164 -10.56 -3.61 9.64
N LEU A 165 -11.31 -4.27 8.73
CA LEU A 165 -10.75 -5.08 7.66
C LEU A 165 -9.93 -4.23 6.68
N HIS A 166 -10.41 -3.02 6.35
CA HIS A 166 -9.65 -2.08 5.52
C HIS A 166 -8.29 -1.75 6.14
N THR A 167 -8.23 -1.49 7.44
CA THR A 167 -6.97 -1.24 8.14
C THR A 167 -6.06 -2.48 8.17
N LEU A 168 -6.62 -3.67 8.44
CA LEU A 168 -5.86 -4.92 8.46
C LEU A 168 -5.25 -5.23 7.08
N ILE A 169 -6.04 -5.14 6.02
CA ILE A 169 -5.56 -5.38 4.65
C ILE A 169 -4.52 -4.34 4.25
N ALA A 170 -4.62 -3.07 4.71
CA ALA A 170 -3.59 -2.06 4.50
C ALA A 170 -2.24 -2.47 5.13
N ALA A 171 -2.26 -3.02 6.34
CA ALA A 171 -1.06 -3.52 7.01
C ALA A 171 -0.43 -4.70 6.25
N LEU A 172 -1.25 -5.65 5.79
CA LEU A 172 -0.80 -6.79 4.98
C LEU A 172 -0.24 -6.34 3.63
N LEU A 173 -0.88 -5.37 2.97
CA LEU A 173 -0.43 -4.80 1.71
C LEU A 173 0.94 -4.11 1.87
N LEU A 174 1.11 -3.30 2.92
CA LEU A 174 2.38 -2.66 3.22
C LEU A 174 3.47 -3.71 3.48
N SER A 175 3.20 -4.69 4.35
CA SER A 175 4.16 -5.74 4.68
C SER A 175 4.56 -6.56 3.46
N SER A 176 3.61 -6.99 2.62
CA SER A 176 3.92 -7.77 1.41
C SER A 176 4.77 -6.98 0.41
N THR A 177 4.52 -5.68 0.28
CA THR A 177 5.28 -4.80 -0.63
C THR A 177 6.68 -4.48 -0.09
N VAL A 178 6.81 -4.24 1.22
CA VAL A 178 8.12 -4.07 1.89
C VAL A 178 8.94 -5.35 1.79
N TYR A 179 8.32 -6.51 2.05
CA TYR A 179 8.99 -7.80 1.96
C TYR A 179 9.51 -8.08 0.55
N LEU A 180 8.68 -7.87 -0.48
CA LEU A 180 9.07 -7.98 -1.89
C LEU A 180 10.27 -7.09 -2.22
N SER A 181 10.24 -5.83 -1.78
CA SER A 181 11.33 -4.87 -2.04
C SER A 181 12.63 -5.29 -1.38
N THR A 182 12.56 -5.84 -0.17
CA THR A 182 13.74 -6.32 0.58
C THR A 182 14.33 -7.56 -0.08
N LEU A 183 13.50 -8.51 -0.52
CA LEU A 183 13.98 -9.69 -1.26
C LEU A 183 14.68 -9.28 -2.56
N SER A 184 14.06 -8.36 -3.33
CA SER A 184 14.64 -7.86 -4.58
C SER A 184 15.97 -7.13 -4.37
N TRP A 185 16.20 -6.59 -3.18
CA TRP A 185 17.47 -5.96 -2.81
C TRP A 185 18.53 -6.99 -2.44
N GLN A 186 18.16 -8.05 -1.71
CA GLN A 186 19.09 -9.12 -1.32
C GLN A 186 19.64 -9.85 -2.55
N GLU A 187 18.78 -10.21 -3.50
CA GLU A 187 19.21 -10.87 -4.74
C GLU A 187 20.16 -10.00 -5.57
N GLU A 188 20.03 -8.66 -5.53
CA GLU A 188 20.91 -7.73 -6.26
C GLU A 188 22.32 -7.64 -5.63
N ILE A 189 22.48 -7.87 -4.32
CA ILE A 189 23.79 -7.74 -3.66
C ILE A 189 24.54 -9.06 -3.52
N GLU A 190 23.92 -10.19 -3.76
CA GLU A 190 24.56 -11.52 -3.69
C GLU A 190 25.24 -11.93 -5.00
N ASP A 191 25.01 -11.19 -6.10
CA ASP A 191 25.65 -11.30 -7.40
C ASP A 191 26.82 -10.32 -7.55
#